data_2895ae7aab03ade693e672a469bd3269
#
_entry.id   2895ae7aab03ade693e672a469bd3269
#
_cell.length_a   1.000
_cell.length_b   1.000
_cell.length_c   1.000
_cell.angle_alpha   90.00
_cell.angle_beta   90.00
_cell.angle_gamma   90.00
#
_symmetry.space_group_name_H-M   'P 1'
#
loop_
_entity.id
_entity.type
_entity.pdbx_description
1 polymer ?
#
loop_
_entity_poly.entity_id
_entity_poly.type
_entity_poly.pdbx_seq_one_letter_code
_entity_poly.pdbx_strand_id
1 'polypeptide(L)'
;DRVTTVFGNLMSAENSDEMQELAEKMMPVLSEHSNNISLNEKLFARIKAVYEQKDQLQLKGEDAQLLQKTYDGFVRSGANLTGEAKEKFRQLNTELSILTLRFSQNLLKETNNYELALTEKQLEGLPESSLESYAQTAKDKGKEGSIITLDAPSFVPFMKYCDDRSLRREVYMAYNTQCTHNNEYNNVDIIKQLVNIRMELAHLLGFSTFAEYKLKKRM
;
A
#
# COMPACT_ATOMS: atom_id res chain seq x y z
N ASP A 1 6.06 -18.67 -2.20
CA ASP A 1 5.82 -18.06 -0.87
C ASP A 1 7.08 -17.68 -0.12
N ARG A 2 8.11 -18.56 0.04
CA ARG A 2 9.32 -18.20 0.78
C ARG A 2 10.06 -17.00 0.18
N VAL A 3 10.22 -16.98 -1.15
CA VAL A 3 10.90 -15.89 -1.85
C VAL A 3 10.12 -14.59 -1.72
N THR A 4 8.81 -14.62 -1.96
CA THR A 4 7.96 -13.44 -1.85
C THR A 4 7.86 -12.89 -0.43
N THR A 5 7.91 -13.74 0.58
CA THR A 5 7.96 -13.32 1.99
C THR A 5 9.26 -12.57 2.31
N VAL A 6 10.42 -13.12 1.91
CA VAL A 6 11.72 -12.46 2.12
C VAL A 6 11.77 -11.14 1.35
N PHE A 7 11.39 -11.15 0.07
CA PHE A 7 11.34 -9.96 -0.77
C PHE A 7 10.44 -8.86 -0.18
N GLY A 8 9.23 -9.21 0.25
CA GLY A 8 8.30 -8.26 0.86
C GLY A 8 8.82 -7.67 2.18
N ASN A 9 9.48 -8.47 3.02
CA ASN A 9 10.09 -7.98 4.25
C ASN A 9 11.27 -7.03 3.96
N LEU A 10 12.14 -7.36 3.02
CA LEU A 10 13.25 -6.50 2.63
C LEU A 10 12.74 -5.17 2.04
N MET A 11 11.75 -5.21 1.16
CA MET A 11 11.11 -3.98 0.64
C MET A 11 10.52 -3.09 1.73
N SER A 12 10.04 -3.69 2.82
CA SER A 12 9.41 -2.95 3.92
C SER A 12 10.42 -2.38 4.92
N ALA A 13 11.51 -3.12 5.21
CA ALA A 13 12.43 -2.80 6.29
C ALA A 13 13.80 -2.29 5.81
N GLU A 14 14.27 -2.75 4.65
CA GLU A 14 15.61 -2.50 4.09
C GLU A 14 15.49 -2.07 2.62
N ASN A 15 14.58 -1.12 2.35
CA ASN A 15 14.33 -0.68 0.98
C ASN A 15 15.52 0.11 0.42
N SER A 16 15.86 -0.14 -0.86
CA SER A 16 16.87 0.60 -1.62
C SER A 16 16.36 0.88 -3.03
N ASP A 17 17.09 1.72 -3.78
CA ASP A 17 16.72 2.00 -5.17
C ASP A 17 16.76 0.72 -6.02
N GLU A 18 17.74 -0.17 -5.82
CA GLU A 18 17.82 -1.45 -6.51
C GLU A 18 16.64 -2.37 -6.15
N MET A 19 16.18 -2.35 -4.88
CA MET A 19 14.99 -3.08 -4.47
C MET A 19 13.73 -2.52 -5.11
N GLN A 20 13.62 -1.20 -5.29
CA GLN A 20 12.50 -0.56 -5.98
C GLN A 20 12.47 -0.92 -7.47
N GLU A 21 13.63 -0.88 -8.16
CA GLU A 21 13.73 -1.33 -9.55
C GLU A 21 13.37 -2.82 -9.71
N LEU A 22 13.81 -3.65 -8.77
CA LEU A 22 13.45 -5.06 -8.75
C LEU A 22 11.94 -5.23 -8.55
N ALA A 23 11.32 -4.45 -7.66
CA ALA A 23 9.89 -4.48 -7.43
C ALA A 23 9.07 -4.13 -8.67
N GLU A 24 9.49 -3.13 -9.44
CA GLU A 24 8.82 -2.77 -10.71
C GLU A 24 8.80 -3.93 -11.71
N LYS A 25 9.86 -4.73 -11.76
CA LYS A 25 9.97 -5.91 -12.62
C LYS A 25 9.18 -7.10 -12.08
N MET A 26 9.18 -7.28 -10.76
CA MET A 26 8.59 -8.46 -10.12
C MET A 26 7.09 -8.35 -9.86
N MET A 27 6.57 -7.14 -9.57
CA MET A 27 5.14 -6.99 -9.24
C MET A 27 4.19 -7.43 -10.36
N PRO A 28 4.43 -7.14 -11.64
CA PRO A 28 3.61 -7.69 -12.72
C PRO A 28 3.64 -9.23 -12.79
N VAL A 29 4.82 -9.83 -12.60
CA VAL A 29 5.00 -11.30 -12.61
C VAL A 29 4.24 -11.96 -11.46
N LEU A 30 4.32 -11.39 -10.27
CA LEU A 30 3.60 -11.86 -9.08
C LEU A 30 2.08 -11.69 -9.23
N SER A 31 1.64 -10.58 -9.82
CA SER A 31 0.23 -10.34 -10.13
C SER A 31 -0.30 -11.35 -11.15
N GLU A 32 0.46 -11.61 -12.21
CA GLU A 32 0.11 -12.62 -13.21
C GLU A 32 0.04 -14.02 -12.59
N HIS A 33 1.01 -14.39 -11.78
CA HIS A 33 1.00 -15.67 -11.06
C HIS A 33 -0.23 -15.81 -10.18
N SER A 34 -0.58 -14.78 -9.42
CA SER A 34 -1.78 -14.73 -8.58
C SER A 34 -3.06 -14.89 -9.41
N ASN A 35 -3.14 -14.16 -10.53
CA ASN A 35 -4.26 -14.26 -11.47
C ASN A 35 -4.36 -15.67 -12.08
N ASN A 36 -3.25 -16.30 -12.42
CA ASN A 36 -3.22 -17.66 -12.98
C ASN A 36 -3.73 -18.72 -12.01
N ILE A 37 -3.60 -18.49 -10.68
CA ILE A 37 -4.18 -19.36 -9.66
C ILE A 37 -5.66 -19.03 -9.46
N SER A 38 -5.98 -17.78 -9.15
CA SER A 38 -7.34 -17.35 -8.76
C SER A 38 -8.36 -17.45 -9.90
N LEU A 39 -7.91 -17.30 -11.14
CA LEU A 39 -8.74 -17.42 -12.35
C LEU A 39 -8.62 -18.79 -13.05
N ASN A 40 -8.03 -19.78 -12.38
CA ASN A 40 -7.91 -21.13 -12.93
C ASN A 40 -9.26 -21.86 -12.92
N GLU A 41 -9.82 -22.06 -14.10
CA GLU A 41 -11.14 -22.67 -14.26
C GLU A 41 -11.19 -24.12 -13.77
N LYS A 42 -10.14 -24.92 -14.03
CA LYS A 42 -10.08 -26.31 -13.60
C LYS A 42 -9.97 -26.43 -12.09
N LEU A 43 -9.18 -25.56 -11.46
CA LEU A 43 -9.06 -25.51 -10.00
C LEU A 43 -10.36 -25.06 -9.37
N PHE A 44 -10.95 -23.97 -9.87
CA PHE A 44 -12.21 -23.46 -9.35
C PHE A 44 -13.38 -24.46 -9.52
N ALA A 45 -13.46 -25.15 -10.66
CA ALA A 45 -14.48 -26.18 -10.88
C ALA A 45 -14.42 -27.29 -9.82
N ARG A 46 -13.20 -27.71 -9.40
CA ARG A 46 -13.02 -28.71 -8.34
C ARG A 46 -13.46 -28.16 -6.97
N ILE A 47 -13.08 -26.93 -6.64
CA ILE A 47 -13.50 -26.28 -5.39
C ILE A 47 -15.02 -26.12 -5.35
N LYS A 48 -15.63 -25.69 -6.45
CA LYS A 48 -17.07 -25.51 -6.60
C LYS A 48 -17.80 -26.85 -6.44
N ALA A 49 -17.33 -27.93 -7.06
CA ALA A 49 -17.94 -29.24 -6.94
C ALA A 49 -17.95 -29.76 -5.49
N VAL A 50 -16.91 -29.49 -4.70
CA VAL A 50 -16.88 -29.83 -3.28
C VAL A 50 -17.82 -28.90 -2.49
N TYR A 51 -17.84 -27.62 -2.80
CA TYR A 51 -18.70 -26.64 -2.14
C TYR A 51 -20.20 -26.93 -2.35
N GLU A 52 -20.59 -27.35 -3.54
CA GLU A 52 -21.99 -27.73 -3.85
C GLU A 52 -22.49 -28.97 -3.09
N GLN A 53 -21.55 -29.79 -2.60
CA GLN A 53 -21.86 -30.98 -1.78
C GLN A 53 -21.72 -30.72 -0.28
N LYS A 54 -21.50 -29.49 0.18
CA LYS A 54 -21.16 -29.13 1.57
C LYS A 54 -22.14 -29.69 2.59
N ASP A 55 -23.45 -29.72 2.29
CA ASP A 55 -24.49 -30.20 3.19
C ASP A 55 -24.46 -31.72 3.33
N GLN A 56 -23.99 -32.44 2.29
CA GLN A 56 -23.85 -33.90 2.27
C GLN A 56 -22.58 -34.37 2.97
N LEU A 57 -21.50 -33.54 2.92
CA LEU A 57 -20.20 -33.87 3.50
C LEU A 57 -20.19 -33.81 5.03
N GLN A 58 -21.21 -33.24 5.66
CA GLN A 58 -21.34 -33.11 7.12
C GLN A 58 -20.10 -32.50 7.80
N LEU A 59 -19.39 -31.59 7.07
CA LEU A 59 -18.21 -30.92 7.58
C LEU A 59 -18.55 -30.10 8.83
N LYS A 60 -17.65 -30.11 9.81
CA LYS A 60 -17.84 -29.41 11.09
C LYS A 60 -16.64 -28.50 11.38
N GLY A 61 -16.89 -27.43 12.17
CA GLY A 61 -15.88 -26.58 12.69
C GLY A 61 -14.99 -25.95 11.60
N GLU A 62 -13.69 -26.19 11.69
CA GLU A 62 -12.69 -25.57 10.83
C GLU A 62 -12.81 -26.00 9.36
N ASP A 63 -13.14 -27.26 9.08
CA ASP A 63 -13.26 -27.77 7.71
C ASP A 63 -14.40 -27.10 6.94
N ALA A 64 -15.56 -26.94 7.57
CA ALA A 64 -16.70 -26.23 6.99
C ALA A 64 -16.34 -24.76 6.70
N GLN A 65 -15.65 -24.12 7.65
CA GLN A 65 -15.21 -22.74 7.51
C GLN A 65 -14.11 -22.58 6.45
N LEU A 66 -13.19 -23.54 6.36
CA LEU A 66 -12.14 -23.55 5.33
C LEU A 66 -12.77 -23.64 3.93
N LEU A 67 -13.71 -24.56 3.72
CA LEU A 67 -14.41 -24.73 2.44
C LEU A 67 -15.14 -23.43 2.05
N GLN A 68 -15.91 -22.84 2.99
CA GLN A 68 -16.65 -21.60 2.75
C GLN A 68 -15.69 -20.46 2.39
N LYS A 69 -14.63 -20.23 3.17
CA LYS A 69 -13.66 -19.16 2.92
C LYS A 69 -12.90 -19.35 1.62
N THR A 70 -12.54 -20.61 1.29
CA THR A 70 -11.83 -20.93 0.04
C THR A 70 -12.73 -20.63 -1.16
N TYR A 71 -13.95 -21.14 -1.18
CA TYR A 71 -14.90 -20.86 -2.27
C TYR A 71 -15.17 -19.37 -2.44
N ASP A 72 -15.50 -18.68 -1.35
CA ASP A 72 -15.71 -17.23 -1.36
C ASP A 72 -14.48 -16.46 -1.82
N GLY A 73 -13.28 -16.90 -1.46
CA GLY A 73 -12.02 -16.32 -1.89
C GLY A 73 -11.87 -16.34 -3.40
N PHE A 74 -12.10 -17.49 -4.02
CA PHE A 74 -12.06 -17.65 -5.47
C PHE A 74 -13.15 -16.82 -6.19
N VAL A 75 -14.39 -16.88 -5.72
CA VAL A 75 -15.49 -16.08 -6.30
C VAL A 75 -15.15 -14.58 -6.25
N ARG A 76 -14.67 -14.10 -5.13
CA ARG A 76 -14.26 -12.69 -4.96
C ARG A 76 -13.03 -12.30 -5.75
N SER A 77 -12.22 -13.26 -6.13
CA SER A 77 -11.04 -13.07 -7.00
C SER A 77 -11.38 -13.26 -8.49
N GLY A 78 -12.67 -13.27 -8.84
CA GLY A 78 -13.13 -13.27 -10.22
C GLY A 78 -13.24 -14.66 -10.86
N ALA A 79 -13.20 -15.76 -10.09
CA ALA A 79 -13.25 -17.12 -10.64
C ALA A 79 -14.55 -17.44 -11.41
N ASN A 80 -15.65 -16.73 -11.13
CA ASN A 80 -16.91 -16.84 -11.87
C ASN A 80 -16.94 -16.02 -13.17
N LEU A 81 -15.93 -15.17 -13.41
CA LEU A 81 -15.86 -14.37 -14.64
C LEU A 81 -15.44 -15.24 -15.82
N THR A 82 -16.00 -14.95 -16.97
CA THR A 82 -15.73 -15.65 -18.24
C THR A 82 -15.49 -14.65 -19.38
N GLY A 83 -14.85 -15.11 -20.45
CA GLY A 83 -14.65 -14.31 -21.65
C GLY A 83 -13.95 -12.98 -21.39
N GLU A 84 -14.48 -11.93 -21.99
CA GLU A 84 -13.91 -10.56 -21.91
C GLU A 84 -13.86 -10.00 -20.48
N ALA A 85 -14.87 -10.30 -19.65
CA ALA A 85 -14.90 -9.82 -18.26
C ALA A 85 -13.73 -10.38 -17.42
N LYS A 86 -13.36 -11.64 -17.65
CA LYS A 86 -12.22 -12.29 -17.00
C LYS A 86 -10.90 -11.65 -17.44
N GLU A 87 -10.74 -11.39 -18.72
CA GLU A 87 -9.52 -10.76 -19.25
C GLU A 87 -9.39 -9.32 -18.77
N LYS A 88 -10.49 -8.56 -18.79
CA LYS A 88 -10.53 -7.20 -18.22
C LYS A 88 -10.16 -7.19 -16.74
N PHE A 89 -10.68 -8.15 -15.96
CA PHE A 89 -10.35 -8.28 -14.55
C PHE A 89 -8.85 -8.53 -14.33
N ARG A 90 -8.24 -9.39 -15.15
CA ARG A 90 -6.80 -9.67 -15.12
C ARG A 90 -5.97 -8.41 -15.40
N GLN A 91 -6.33 -7.67 -16.43
CA GLN A 91 -5.65 -6.41 -16.80
C GLN A 91 -5.75 -5.38 -15.68
N LEU A 92 -6.95 -5.16 -15.13
CA LEU A 92 -7.17 -4.22 -14.03
C LEU A 92 -6.38 -4.58 -12.77
N ASN A 93 -6.26 -5.86 -12.42
CA ASN A 93 -5.44 -6.29 -11.27
C ASN A 93 -3.95 -6.02 -11.49
N THR A 94 -3.45 -6.24 -12.69
CA THR A 94 -2.04 -5.95 -13.02
C THR A 94 -1.78 -4.45 -12.95
N GLU A 95 -2.65 -3.64 -13.55
CA GLU A 95 -2.55 -2.17 -13.49
C GLU A 95 -2.66 -1.64 -12.06
N LEU A 96 -3.60 -2.17 -11.27
CA LEU A 96 -3.75 -1.83 -9.85
C LEU A 96 -2.46 -2.08 -9.07
N SER A 97 -1.78 -3.20 -9.33
CA SER A 97 -0.53 -3.55 -8.64
C SER A 97 0.58 -2.56 -8.98
N ILE A 98 0.74 -2.22 -10.26
CA ILE A 98 1.75 -1.26 -10.73
C ILE A 98 1.51 0.14 -10.15
N LEU A 99 0.26 0.63 -10.21
CA LEU A 99 -0.09 1.95 -9.71
C LEU A 99 0.05 2.04 -8.18
N THR A 100 -0.29 0.97 -7.46
CA THR A 100 -0.12 0.91 -6.00
C THR A 100 1.36 0.97 -5.61
N LEU A 101 2.22 0.24 -6.33
CA LEU A 101 3.66 0.29 -6.12
C LEU A 101 4.20 1.70 -6.37
N ARG A 102 3.86 2.30 -7.52
CA ARG A 102 4.30 3.66 -7.90
C ARG A 102 3.84 4.70 -6.89
N PHE A 103 2.60 4.61 -6.42
CA PHE A 103 2.07 5.48 -5.36
C PHE A 103 2.94 5.44 -4.10
N SER A 104 3.30 4.25 -3.66
CA SER A 104 4.11 4.06 -2.44
C SER A 104 5.55 4.53 -2.64
N GLN A 105 6.15 4.29 -3.80
CA GLN A 105 7.51 4.75 -4.13
C GLN A 105 7.58 6.28 -4.18
N ASN A 106 6.61 6.94 -4.81
CA ASN A 106 6.54 8.40 -4.86
C ASN A 106 6.43 9.00 -3.45
N LEU A 107 5.57 8.43 -2.61
CA LEU A 107 5.41 8.88 -1.22
C LEU A 107 6.71 8.73 -0.44
N LEU A 108 7.38 7.58 -0.55
CA LEU A 108 8.65 7.33 0.13
C LEU A 108 9.73 8.33 -0.32
N LYS A 109 9.87 8.54 -1.64
CA LYS A 109 10.87 9.46 -2.18
C LYS A 109 10.61 10.90 -1.76
N GLU A 110 9.38 11.38 -1.81
CA GLU A 110 9.06 12.74 -1.39
C GLU A 110 9.23 12.93 0.12
N THR A 111 8.89 11.91 0.93
CA THR A 111 9.15 11.93 2.38
C THR A 111 10.65 12.06 2.67
N ASN A 112 11.48 11.24 2.00
CA ASN A 112 12.93 11.22 2.21
C ASN A 112 13.63 12.48 1.70
N ASN A 113 13.06 13.16 0.71
CA ASN A 113 13.63 14.37 0.13
C ASN A 113 13.34 15.63 0.96
N TYR A 114 12.38 15.57 1.89
CA TYR A 114 12.08 16.73 2.71
C TYR A 114 13.07 16.89 3.85
N GLU A 115 13.66 18.07 3.95
CA GLU A 115 14.56 18.45 5.02
C GLU A 115 14.33 19.93 5.38
N LEU A 116 14.15 20.21 6.64
CA LEU A 116 14.10 21.57 7.18
C LEU A 116 15.22 21.75 8.19
N ALA A 117 16.23 22.56 7.84
CA ALA A 117 17.29 22.95 8.75
C ALA A 117 16.75 23.98 9.77
N LEU A 118 17.03 23.75 11.04
CA LEU A 118 16.58 24.60 12.14
C LEU A 118 17.73 25.43 12.72
N THR A 119 17.46 26.68 13.01
CA THR A 119 18.36 27.55 13.78
C THR A 119 18.20 27.28 15.28
N GLU A 120 19.19 27.65 16.09
CA GLU A 120 19.13 27.49 17.56
C GLU A 120 17.86 28.09 18.18
N LYS A 121 17.42 29.26 17.72
CA LYS A 121 16.18 29.90 18.17
C LYS A 121 14.93 29.07 17.82
N GLN A 122 14.93 28.35 16.76
CA GLN A 122 13.80 27.51 16.31
C GLN A 122 13.73 26.18 17.04
N LEU A 123 14.75 25.85 17.84
CA LEU A 123 14.79 24.67 18.70
C LEU A 123 14.13 24.91 20.06
N GLU A 124 13.75 26.14 20.40
CA GLU A 124 13.08 26.50 21.65
C GLU A 124 11.77 25.71 21.81
N GLY A 125 11.50 25.23 23.03
CA GLY A 125 10.32 24.42 23.37
C GLY A 125 10.44 22.93 23.09
N LEU A 126 11.43 22.50 22.28
CA LEU A 126 11.60 21.09 21.94
C LEU A 126 12.28 20.29 23.07
N PRO A 127 11.84 19.03 23.34
CA PRO A 127 12.48 18.16 24.30
C PRO A 127 13.92 17.81 23.92
N GLU A 128 14.79 17.61 24.91
CA GLU A 128 16.21 17.26 24.70
C GLU A 128 16.39 16.04 23.80
N SER A 129 15.60 14.99 24.01
CA SER A 129 15.62 13.79 23.14
C SER A 129 15.30 14.07 21.68
N SER A 130 14.46 15.08 21.40
CA SER A 130 14.17 15.52 20.02
C SER A 130 15.34 16.32 19.44
N LEU A 131 15.98 17.16 20.24
CA LEU A 131 17.16 17.94 19.85
C LEU A 131 18.31 17.02 19.44
N GLU A 132 18.59 16.00 20.27
CA GLU A 132 19.61 14.97 19.98
C GLU A 132 19.28 14.23 18.67
N SER A 133 18.02 13.83 18.47
CA SER A 133 17.58 13.13 17.26
C SER A 133 17.74 14.01 16.00
N TYR A 134 17.39 15.28 16.06
CA TYR A 134 17.52 16.20 14.92
C TYR A 134 19.01 16.51 14.59
N ALA A 135 19.84 16.63 15.63
CA ALA A 135 21.28 16.78 15.44
C ALA A 135 21.92 15.51 14.82
N GLN A 136 21.48 14.32 15.29
CA GLN A 136 21.93 13.07 14.71
C GLN A 136 21.49 12.94 13.25
N THR A 137 20.24 13.31 12.93
CA THR A 137 19.73 13.32 11.54
C THR A 137 20.57 14.24 10.64
N ALA A 138 20.94 15.43 11.12
CA ALA A 138 21.82 16.31 10.37
C ALA A 138 23.19 15.67 10.10
N LYS A 139 23.79 15.06 11.13
CA LYS A 139 25.08 14.37 11.03
C LYS A 139 25.04 13.19 10.06
N ASP A 140 23.99 12.36 10.11
CA ASP A 140 23.81 11.22 9.21
C ASP A 140 23.70 11.65 7.74
N LYS A 141 23.16 12.87 7.52
CA LYS A 141 23.08 13.51 6.19
C LYS A 141 24.32 14.34 5.83
N GLY A 142 25.38 14.29 6.63
CA GLY A 142 26.62 15.04 6.39
C GLY A 142 26.47 16.56 6.51
N LYS A 143 25.50 17.04 7.32
CA LYS A 143 25.19 18.44 7.55
C LYS A 143 25.45 18.83 9.00
N GLU A 144 25.65 20.12 9.25
CA GLU A 144 25.75 20.69 10.59
C GLU A 144 24.39 21.17 11.10
N GLY A 145 24.24 21.28 12.44
CA GLY A 145 23.04 21.79 13.09
C GLY A 145 22.00 20.72 13.35
N SER A 146 20.73 21.07 13.19
CA SER A 146 19.58 20.20 13.42
C SER A 146 18.65 20.20 12.21
N ILE A 147 18.23 19.00 11.81
CA ILE A 147 17.35 18.81 10.64
C ILE A 147 16.11 18.04 11.08
N ILE A 148 14.94 18.57 10.70
CA ILE A 148 13.67 17.86 10.79
C ILE A 148 13.32 17.23 9.44
N THR A 149 12.74 16.03 9.50
CA THR A 149 12.20 15.31 8.36
C THR A 149 10.69 15.07 8.54
N LEU A 150 10.03 14.48 7.55
CA LEU A 150 8.60 14.13 7.64
C LEU A 150 8.36 12.73 8.23
N ASP A 151 9.40 12.04 8.66
CA ASP A 151 9.26 10.77 9.38
C ASP A 151 8.57 10.97 10.72
N ALA A 152 7.70 10.03 11.09
CA ALA A 152 6.89 10.16 12.31
C ALA A 152 7.69 10.48 13.59
N PRO A 153 8.87 9.87 13.85
CA PRO A 153 9.70 10.21 15.02
C PRO A 153 10.24 11.64 15.00
N SER A 154 10.40 12.24 13.83
CA SER A 154 10.83 13.63 13.65
C SER A 154 9.64 14.59 13.67
N PHE A 155 8.63 14.31 12.86
CA PHE A 155 7.45 15.15 12.68
C PHE A 155 6.58 15.32 13.95
N VAL A 156 6.26 14.21 14.63
CA VAL A 156 5.30 14.23 15.74
C VAL A 156 5.77 15.06 16.94
N PRO A 157 7.02 14.90 17.45
CA PRO A 157 7.51 15.76 18.53
C PRO A 157 7.60 17.23 18.12
N PHE A 158 8.01 17.51 16.88
CA PHE A 158 8.08 18.88 16.38
C PHE A 158 6.71 19.55 16.40
N MET A 159 5.69 18.90 15.86
CA MET A 159 4.33 19.43 15.83
C MET A 159 3.75 19.63 17.23
N LYS A 160 4.19 18.82 18.20
CA LYS A 160 3.67 18.85 19.57
C LYS A 160 4.34 19.93 20.42
N TYR A 161 5.64 20.17 20.25
CA TYR A 161 6.44 20.93 21.21
C TYR A 161 7.10 22.19 20.63
N CYS A 162 7.27 22.32 19.31
CA CYS A 162 7.86 23.54 18.74
C CYS A 162 6.99 24.77 19.06
N ASP A 163 7.58 25.82 19.61
CA ASP A 163 6.85 27.04 19.97
C ASP A 163 6.49 27.90 18.74
N ASP A 164 7.30 27.85 17.68
CA ASP A 164 7.06 28.63 16.45
C ASP A 164 5.88 28.08 15.64
N ARG A 165 4.76 28.80 15.71
CA ARG A 165 3.55 28.46 14.96
C ARG A 165 3.74 28.48 13.42
N SER A 166 4.59 29.36 12.94
CA SER A 166 4.82 29.50 11.49
C SER A 166 5.56 28.29 10.96
N LEU A 167 6.57 27.82 11.69
CA LEU A 167 7.30 26.60 11.38
C LEU A 167 6.40 25.35 11.49
N ARG A 168 5.59 25.25 12.56
CA ARG A 168 4.62 24.13 12.64
C ARG A 168 3.68 24.14 11.43
N ARG A 169 3.22 25.31 10.97
CA ARG A 169 2.38 25.40 9.78
C ARG A 169 3.12 24.94 8.52
N GLU A 170 4.38 25.35 8.36
CA GLU A 170 5.22 24.93 7.23
C GLU A 170 5.36 23.41 7.19
N VAL A 171 5.79 22.80 8.28
CA VAL A 171 5.97 21.36 8.41
C VAL A 171 4.64 20.60 8.27
N TYR A 172 3.55 21.14 8.86
CA TYR A 172 2.21 20.58 8.69
C TYR A 172 1.78 20.57 7.21
N MET A 173 2.00 21.66 6.50
CA MET A 173 1.67 21.74 5.07
C MET A 173 2.53 20.77 4.26
N ALA A 174 3.82 20.73 4.52
CA ALA A 174 4.72 19.80 3.84
C ALA A 174 4.27 18.34 4.02
N TYR A 175 3.91 17.95 5.24
CA TYR A 175 3.42 16.59 5.53
C TYR A 175 2.07 16.28 4.86
N ASN A 176 1.11 17.21 4.92
CA ASN A 176 -0.25 16.94 4.45
C ASN A 176 -0.45 17.17 2.94
N THR A 177 0.53 17.74 2.25
CA THR A 177 0.49 17.95 0.79
C THR A 177 1.51 17.11 0.04
N GLN A 178 2.07 16.08 0.68
CA GLN A 178 2.98 15.15 0.03
C GLN A 178 2.36 14.57 -1.25
N CYS A 179 3.16 14.45 -2.28
CA CYS A 179 2.77 13.94 -3.59
C CYS A 179 1.60 14.67 -4.27
N THR A 180 1.39 15.94 -3.92
CA THR A 180 0.41 16.81 -4.63
C THR A 180 1.07 17.96 -5.39
N HIS A 181 2.39 18.07 -5.31
CA HIS A 181 3.16 19.13 -5.95
C HIS A 181 3.37 18.83 -7.44
N ASN A 182 3.68 19.88 -8.21
CA ASN A 182 4.00 19.73 -9.63
C ASN A 182 5.44 19.23 -9.82
N ASN A 183 5.69 17.98 -9.44
CA ASN A 183 6.98 17.29 -9.56
C ASN A 183 6.75 15.83 -10.02
N GLU A 184 7.84 15.08 -10.16
CA GLU A 184 7.82 13.68 -10.61
C GLU A 184 7.15 12.71 -9.63
N TYR A 185 6.97 13.12 -8.36
CA TYR A 185 6.34 12.31 -7.30
C TYR A 185 4.83 12.55 -7.14
N ASN A 186 4.22 13.32 -8.03
CA ASN A 186 2.80 13.65 -7.94
C ASN A 186 1.91 12.41 -8.08
N ASN A 187 1.08 12.17 -7.07
CA ASN A 187 0.17 11.02 -7.00
C ASN A 187 -1.29 11.35 -7.36
N VAL A 188 -1.61 12.59 -7.69
CA VAL A 188 -3.01 13.01 -7.91
C VAL A 188 -3.69 12.20 -9.02
N ASP A 189 -3.02 12.03 -10.16
CA ASP A 189 -3.58 11.25 -11.26
C ASP A 189 -3.53 9.74 -10.99
N ILE A 190 -2.53 9.26 -10.25
CA ILE A 190 -2.46 7.87 -9.78
C ILE A 190 -3.68 7.56 -8.87
N ILE A 191 -4.05 8.46 -7.96
CA ILE A 191 -5.22 8.29 -7.09
C ILE A 191 -6.50 8.19 -7.93
N LYS A 192 -6.68 9.04 -8.94
CA LYS A 192 -7.86 8.98 -9.83
C LYS A 192 -7.94 7.63 -10.55
N GLN A 193 -6.83 7.17 -11.10
CA GLN A 193 -6.75 5.87 -11.78
C GLN A 193 -7.05 4.72 -10.80
N LEU A 194 -6.45 4.71 -9.61
CA LEU A 194 -6.70 3.71 -8.58
C LEU A 194 -8.18 3.65 -8.16
N VAL A 195 -8.84 4.80 -8.01
CA VAL A 195 -10.28 4.87 -7.67
C VAL A 195 -11.13 4.28 -8.79
N ASN A 196 -10.86 4.65 -10.05
CA ASN A 196 -11.59 4.15 -11.22
C ASN A 196 -11.40 2.64 -11.39
N ILE A 197 -10.16 2.13 -11.32
CA ILE A 197 -9.88 0.70 -11.41
C ILE A 197 -10.60 -0.08 -10.32
N ARG A 198 -10.57 0.41 -9.08
CA ARG A 198 -11.27 -0.24 -7.95
C ARG A 198 -12.79 -0.28 -8.17
N MET A 199 -13.36 0.77 -8.75
CA MET A 199 -14.78 0.82 -9.09
C MET A 199 -15.11 -0.19 -10.20
N GLU A 200 -14.32 -0.24 -11.26
CA GLU A 200 -14.50 -1.21 -12.36
C GLU A 200 -14.39 -2.65 -11.86
N LEU A 201 -13.39 -2.95 -11.02
CA LEU A 201 -13.24 -4.28 -10.40
C LEU A 201 -14.47 -4.67 -9.56
N ALA A 202 -15.02 -3.72 -8.78
CA ALA A 202 -16.22 -3.99 -7.99
C ALA A 202 -17.43 -4.28 -8.89
N HIS A 203 -17.62 -3.50 -9.95
CA HIS A 203 -18.71 -3.71 -10.92
C HIS A 203 -18.58 -5.06 -11.65
N LEU A 204 -17.38 -5.45 -12.09
CA LEU A 204 -17.13 -6.76 -12.71
C LEU A 204 -17.50 -7.92 -11.77
N LEU A 205 -17.33 -7.73 -10.46
CA LEU A 205 -17.67 -8.71 -9.43
C LEU A 205 -19.13 -8.63 -8.96
N GLY A 206 -19.96 -7.76 -9.55
CA GLY A 206 -21.38 -7.62 -9.25
C GLY A 206 -21.70 -6.74 -8.03
N PHE A 207 -20.76 -5.91 -7.58
CA PHE A 207 -20.97 -4.96 -6.49
C PHE A 207 -21.21 -3.55 -7.04
N SER A 208 -22.07 -2.79 -6.37
CA SER A 208 -22.36 -1.40 -6.77
C SER A 208 -21.21 -0.44 -6.44
N THR A 209 -20.43 -0.72 -5.41
CA THR A 209 -19.28 0.09 -4.99
C THR A 209 -18.11 -0.78 -4.52
N PHE A 210 -16.91 -0.21 -4.58
CA PHE A 210 -15.72 -0.87 -4.01
C PHE A 210 -15.80 -0.99 -2.48
N ALA A 211 -16.47 -0.05 -1.82
CA ALA A 211 -16.72 -0.12 -0.38
C ALA A 211 -17.59 -1.34 -0.02
N GLU A 212 -18.71 -1.53 -0.73
CA GLU A 212 -19.56 -2.72 -0.56
C GLU A 212 -18.76 -4.02 -0.75
N TYR A 213 -17.98 -4.10 -1.84
CA TYR A 213 -17.10 -5.25 -2.08
C TYR A 213 -16.16 -5.52 -0.91
N LYS A 214 -15.51 -4.49 -0.36
CA LYS A 214 -14.53 -4.66 0.72
C LYS A 214 -15.18 -4.94 2.07
N LEU A 215 -16.23 -4.20 2.42
CA LEU A 215 -16.87 -4.28 3.74
C LEU A 215 -17.65 -5.57 3.97
N LYS A 216 -18.10 -6.25 2.91
CA LYS A 216 -18.80 -7.54 3.04
C LYS A 216 -18.08 -8.61 3.90
N LYS A 217 -16.76 -8.50 4.05
CA LYS A 217 -15.92 -9.41 4.87
C LYS A 217 -15.18 -8.70 6.02
N ARG A 218 -15.52 -7.46 6.30
CA ARG A 218 -14.94 -6.70 7.41
C ARG A 218 -16.02 -6.33 8.40
N MET A 219 -15.63 -6.30 9.67
CA MET A 219 -16.46 -5.73 10.72
C MET A 219 -16.40 -4.21 10.67
#